data_623ec170579a1dc63d2150b652844c81
#
_entry.id   623ec170579a1dc63d2150b652844c81
#
_cell.length_a   1.000
_cell.length_b   1.000
_cell.length_c   1.000
_cell.angle_alpha   90.00
_cell.angle_beta   90.00
_cell.angle_gamma   90.00
#
_symmetry.space_group_name_H-M   'P 1'
#
loop_
_entity.id
_entity.type
_entity.pdbx_description
1 polymer ?
#
loop_
_entity_poly.entity_id
_entity_poly.type
_entity_poly.pdbx_seq_one_letter_code
_entity_poly.pdbx_strand_id
1 'polypeptide(L)'
;AVTFSAGMSTLGKIPFCNIYSTFMQRAYDQVIHDVAIQNLNVVFCLDRGGLVGADGATHHGAFDLSYFRCIPNMIVSAPMNEQELRDLMFTSQLPNQGPFSIRYPRGNGIMIDWKTPFKEIKIGTGRLISDGDEIAVLSIGHAGNFVTGARNQLKKEGINIAHYDMRFVKPLDENLLHKICKKYL
;
A
#
# COMPACT_ATOMS: atom_id res chain seq x y z
N ALA A 1 -7.19 7.02 19.13
CA ALA A 1 -5.87 7.00 18.49
C ALA A 1 -5.80 8.08 17.40
N VAL A 2 -6.72 8.09 16.40
CA VAL A 2 -6.63 8.99 15.23
C VAL A 2 -6.65 10.47 15.63
N THR A 3 -7.65 10.94 16.37
CA THR A 3 -7.74 12.34 16.84
C THR A 3 -6.52 12.73 17.68
N PHE A 4 -6.01 11.82 18.52
CA PHE A 4 -4.78 12.07 19.28
C PHE A 4 -3.56 12.24 18.35
N SER A 5 -3.45 11.41 17.32
CA SER A 5 -2.41 11.55 16.30
C SER A 5 -2.54 12.86 15.52
N ALA A 6 -3.76 13.30 15.20
CA ALA A 6 -4.00 14.61 14.61
C ALA A 6 -3.45 15.73 15.51
N GLY A 7 -3.77 15.72 16.81
CA GLY A 7 -3.24 16.68 17.77
C GLY A 7 -1.71 16.69 17.86
N MET A 8 -1.06 15.53 17.79
CA MET A 8 0.41 15.47 17.73
C MET A 8 0.95 16.10 16.45
N SER A 9 0.29 15.87 15.32
CA SER A 9 0.72 16.42 14.03
C SER A 9 0.61 17.94 13.97
N THR A 10 -0.39 18.56 14.63
CA THR A 10 -0.48 20.03 14.73
C THR A 10 0.70 20.66 15.49
N LEU A 11 1.40 19.87 16.30
CA LEU A 11 2.61 20.27 17.01
C LEU A 11 3.91 19.91 16.24
N GLY A 12 3.80 19.65 14.95
CA GLY A 12 4.96 19.34 14.09
C GLY A 12 5.54 17.94 14.28
N LYS A 13 4.81 17.02 14.95
CA LYS A 13 5.22 15.62 15.05
C LYS A 13 4.67 14.82 13.86
N ILE A 14 5.33 13.72 13.54
CA ILE A 14 4.87 12.76 12.53
C ILE A 14 4.47 11.47 13.26
N PRO A 15 3.22 11.33 13.71
CA PRO A 15 2.77 10.16 14.44
C PRO A 15 2.52 8.98 13.49
N PHE A 16 2.95 7.79 13.91
CA PHE A 16 2.61 6.52 13.30
C PHE A 16 1.42 5.91 14.06
N CYS A 17 0.24 6.00 13.48
CA CYS A 17 -1.02 5.50 14.04
C CYS A 17 -1.24 4.06 13.59
N ASN A 18 -0.89 3.10 14.46
CA ASN A 18 -1.00 1.67 14.17
C ASN A 18 -2.38 1.15 14.58
N ILE A 19 -3.19 0.75 13.62
CA ILE A 19 -4.54 0.22 13.82
C ILE A 19 -4.78 -0.91 12.82
N TYR A 20 -5.50 -1.98 13.23
CA TYR A 20 -5.94 -3.00 12.28
C TYR A 20 -6.88 -2.40 11.23
N SER A 21 -6.72 -2.82 9.98
CA SER A 21 -7.53 -2.35 8.87
C SER A 21 -9.04 -2.40 9.18
N THR A 22 -9.53 -3.53 9.72
CA THR A 22 -10.95 -3.67 10.08
C THR A 22 -11.40 -2.70 11.17
N PHE A 23 -10.55 -2.39 12.16
CA PHE A 23 -10.92 -1.48 13.27
C PHE A 23 -10.80 -0.01 12.89
N MET A 24 -10.03 0.31 11.86
CA MET A 24 -9.94 1.66 11.31
C MET A 24 -11.29 2.16 10.76
N GLN A 25 -12.21 1.27 10.38
CA GLN A 25 -13.56 1.65 9.92
C GLN A 25 -14.30 2.51 10.94
N ARG A 26 -14.10 2.26 12.25
CA ARG A 26 -14.73 3.06 13.34
C ARG A 26 -14.13 4.44 13.50
N ALA A 27 -12.96 4.69 12.93
CA ALA A 27 -12.27 5.97 12.99
C ALA A 27 -12.29 6.70 11.63
N TYR A 28 -13.11 6.26 10.69
CA TYR A 28 -13.16 6.82 9.33
C TYR A 28 -13.51 8.31 9.33
N ASP A 29 -14.48 8.70 10.15
CA ASP A 29 -14.86 10.10 10.34
C ASP A 29 -13.67 10.95 10.85
N GLN A 30 -12.95 10.48 11.87
CA GLN A 30 -11.79 11.18 12.41
C GLN A 30 -10.64 11.28 11.39
N VAL A 31 -10.47 10.26 10.52
CA VAL A 31 -9.49 10.34 9.44
C VAL A 31 -9.85 11.47 8.48
N ILE A 32 -11.13 11.63 8.14
CA ILE A 32 -11.60 12.69 7.24
C ILE A 32 -11.45 14.06 7.91
N HIS A 33 -12.11 14.26 9.06
CA HIS A 33 -12.26 15.59 9.68
C HIS A 33 -11.03 16.05 10.43
N ASP A 34 -10.42 15.14 11.22
CA ASP A 34 -9.32 15.55 12.10
C ASP A 34 -7.97 15.56 11.34
N VAL A 35 -7.82 14.77 10.29
CA VAL A 35 -6.53 14.59 9.61
C VAL A 35 -6.55 15.07 8.16
N ALA A 36 -7.41 14.50 7.31
CA ALA A 36 -7.29 14.70 5.87
C ALA A 36 -7.73 16.10 5.40
N ILE A 37 -8.81 16.65 5.94
CA ILE A 37 -9.27 18.03 5.64
C ILE A 37 -8.19 19.05 6.00
N GLN A 38 -7.48 18.83 7.10
CA GLN A 38 -6.41 19.68 7.57
C GLN A 38 -5.06 19.38 6.90
N ASN A 39 -4.99 18.36 6.05
CA ASN A 39 -3.77 17.86 5.39
C ASN A 39 -2.63 17.58 6.38
N LEU A 40 -2.94 17.03 7.55
CA LEU A 40 -1.96 16.74 8.60
C LEU A 40 -1.12 15.51 8.24
N ASN A 41 0.18 15.57 8.55
CA ASN A 41 1.09 14.46 8.31
C ASN A 41 0.95 13.39 9.42
N VAL A 42 -0.04 12.51 9.25
CA VAL A 42 -0.27 11.32 10.08
C VAL A 42 -0.06 10.07 9.23
N VAL A 43 0.78 9.15 9.70
CA VAL A 43 1.04 7.88 9.02
C VAL A 43 0.16 6.79 9.62
N PHE A 44 -0.81 6.30 8.85
CA PHE A 44 -1.69 5.20 9.24
C PHE A 44 -1.06 3.86 8.85
N CYS A 45 -0.57 3.11 9.82
CA CYS A 45 -0.08 1.75 9.61
C CYS A 45 -1.24 0.76 9.79
N LEU A 46 -1.80 0.31 8.67
CA LEU A 46 -2.97 -0.56 8.64
C LEU A 46 -2.53 -2.03 8.63
N ASP A 47 -2.43 -2.60 9.82
CA ASP A 47 -2.12 -4.02 9.99
C ASP A 47 -3.36 -4.88 9.63
N ARG A 48 -3.11 -6.12 9.29
CA ARG A 48 -4.15 -7.11 8.93
C ARG A 48 -4.99 -6.70 7.72
N GLY A 49 -4.34 -6.11 6.73
CA GLY A 49 -4.97 -5.85 5.44
C GLY A 49 -5.24 -7.14 4.68
N GLY A 50 -6.46 -7.30 4.16
CA GLY A 50 -6.90 -8.49 3.43
C GLY A 50 -7.46 -9.59 4.33
N LEU A 51 -7.36 -10.84 3.89
CA LEU A 51 -7.83 -12.01 4.64
C LEU A 51 -6.82 -12.37 5.75
N VAL A 52 -7.32 -12.67 6.93
CA VAL A 52 -6.51 -12.88 8.15
C VAL A 52 -6.56 -14.29 8.72
N GLY A 53 -7.23 -15.23 8.03
CA GLY A 53 -7.26 -16.64 8.41
C GLY A 53 -7.89 -16.87 9.79
N ALA A 54 -7.10 -17.39 10.72
CA ALA A 54 -7.56 -17.79 12.06
C ALA A 54 -8.18 -16.69 12.92
N ASP A 55 -7.88 -15.41 12.65
CA ASP A 55 -8.49 -14.28 13.38
C ASP A 55 -9.97 -14.12 13.05
N GLY A 56 -10.45 -14.74 11.97
CA GLY A 56 -11.87 -14.84 11.61
C GLY A 56 -12.43 -13.62 10.86
N ALA A 57 -13.71 -13.72 10.51
CA ALA A 57 -14.39 -12.76 9.64
C ALA A 57 -14.42 -11.32 10.18
N THR A 58 -14.44 -11.15 11.50
CA THR A 58 -14.47 -9.83 12.16
C THR A 58 -13.15 -9.06 12.02
N HIS A 59 -12.09 -9.74 11.60
CA HIS A 59 -10.74 -9.16 11.48
C HIS A 59 -10.29 -8.99 10.03
N HIS A 60 -11.07 -9.40 9.03
CA HIS A 60 -10.74 -9.19 7.63
C HIS A 60 -10.66 -7.70 7.28
N GLY A 61 -9.51 -7.27 6.74
CA GLY A 61 -9.27 -5.90 6.29
C GLY A 61 -9.56 -5.74 4.81
N ALA A 62 -10.84 -5.82 4.42
CA ALA A 62 -11.25 -5.85 3.03
C ALA A 62 -11.58 -4.48 2.42
N PHE A 63 -11.87 -3.46 3.23
CA PHE A 63 -12.50 -2.22 2.77
C PHE A 63 -11.56 -0.99 2.77
N ASP A 64 -10.44 -1.06 3.45
CA ASP A 64 -9.53 0.06 3.69
C ASP A 64 -9.03 0.74 2.40
N LEU A 65 -8.63 -0.02 1.40
CA LEU A 65 -8.20 0.53 0.11
C LEU A 65 -9.32 1.34 -0.55
N SER A 66 -10.55 0.84 -0.51
CA SER A 66 -11.70 1.47 -1.14
C SER A 66 -12.09 2.78 -0.45
N TYR A 67 -12.28 2.77 0.87
CA TYR A 67 -12.74 3.95 1.57
C TYR A 67 -11.65 5.02 1.73
N PHE A 68 -10.38 4.65 1.90
CA PHE A 68 -9.30 5.63 1.96
C PHE A 68 -9.03 6.30 0.62
N ARG A 69 -9.22 5.55 -0.49
CA ARG A 69 -9.08 6.14 -1.83
C ARG A 69 -10.04 7.29 -2.08
N CYS A 70 -11.21 7.30 -1.45
CA CYS A 70 -12.20 8.38 -1.59
C CYS A 70 -11.79 9.69 -0.89
N ILE A 71 -10.90 9.62 0.14
CA ILE A 71 -10.55 10.78 0.96
C ILE A 71 -9.59 11.70 0.19
N PRO A 72 -9.89 13.01 0.04
CA PRO A 72 -8.93 13.98 -0.51
C PRO A 72 -7.60 14.00 0.27
N ASN A 73 -6.51 14.35 -0.40
CA ASN A 73 -5.15 14.45 0.14
C ASN A 73 -4.54 13.14 0.68
N MET A 74 -5.32 12.07 0.85
CA MET A 74 -4.83 10.79 1.36
C MET A 74 -3.92 10.10 0.36
N ILE A 75 -2.72 9.70 0.78
CA ILE A 75 -1.86 8.78 0.07
C ILE A 75 -2.19 7.35 0.55
N VAL A 76 -2.46 6.44 -0.39
CA VAL A 76 -2.85 5.06 -0.08
C VAL A 76 -1.88 4.10 -0.73
N SER A 77 -1.09 3.42 0.09
CA SER A 77 -0.03 2.51 -0.35
C SER A 77 -0.14 1.12 0.28
N ALA A 78 0.40 0.14 -0.41
CA ALA A 78 0.56 -1.22 0.09
C ALA A 78 1.88 -1.82 -0.41
N PRO A 79 2.83 -2.10 0.49
CA PRO A 79 4.11 -2.71 0.14
C PRO A 79 3.96 -4.17 -0.26
N MET A 80 4.77 -4.60 -1.20
CA MET A 80 4.82 -6.01 -1.61
C MET A 80 5.64 -6.88 -0.64
N ASN A 81 6.61 -6.29 0.05
CA ASN A 81 7.53 -6.98 0.97
C ASN A 81 8.04 -6.05 2.09
N GLU A 82 8.88 -6.59 2.99
CA GLU A 82 9.39 -5.90 4.18
C GLU A 82 10.34 -4.75 3.84
N GLN A 83 11.14 -4.89 2.80
CA GLN A 83 12.02 -3.81 2.33
C GLN A 83 11.19 -2.62 1.88
N GLU A 84 10.17 -2.87 1.08
CA GLU A 84 9.30 -1.82 0.57
C GLU A 84 8.44 -1.19 1.69
N LEU A 85 8.01 -1.98 2.69
CA LEU A 85 7.37 -1.45 3.90
C LEU A 85 8.27 -0.44 4.61
N ARG A 86 9.54 -0.77 4.81
CA ARG A 86 10.52 0.15 5.42
C ARG A 86 10.75 1.40 4.59
N ASP A 87 10.84 1.26 3.28
CA ASP A 87 11.04 2.37 2.35
C ASP A 87 9.82 3.30 2.32
N LEU A 88 8.60 2.76 2.38
CA LEU A 88 7.36 3.54 2.52
C LEU A 88 7.27 4.24 3.88
N MET A 89 7.64 3.56 4.97
CA MET A 89 7.71 4.19 6.30
C MET A 89 8.75 5.32 6.35
N PHE A 90 9.88 5.15 5.69
CA PHE A 90 10.87 6.23 5.53
C PHE A 90 10.30 7.38 4.70
N THR A 91 9.72 7.09 3.54
CA THR A 91 9.14 8.08 2.64
C THR A 91 8.04 8.90 3.31
N SER A 92 7.18 8.26 4.09
CA SER A 92 6.07 8.93 4.79
C SER A 92 6.50 9.95 5.85
N GLN A 93 7.76 9.93 6.27
CA GLN A 93 8.35 10.87 7.23
C GLN A 93 8.99 12.10 6.56
N LEU A 94 9.11 12.10 5.25
CA LEU A 94 9.68 13.23 4.53
C LEU A 94 8.74 14.46 4.63
N PRO A 95 9.26 15.68 4.52
CA PRO A 95 8.45 16.90 4.65
C PRO A 95 7.29 16.96 3.65
N ASN A 96 6.16 17.52 4.08
CA ASN A 96 5.01 17.85 3.25
C ASN A 96 4.29 16.66 2.58
N GLN A 97 4.36 15.46 3.17
CA GLN A 97 3.67 14.29 2.62
C GLN A 97 2.14 14.31 2.83
N GLY A 98 1.65 14.98 3.88
CA GLY A 98 0.23 14.93 4.26
C GLY A 98 -0.16 13.57 4.84
N PRO A 99 -1.47 13.23 4.86
CA PRO A 99 -1.95 11.96 5.41
C PRO A 99 -1.53 10.77 4.53
N PHE A 100 -0.90 9.78 5.16
CA PHE A 100 -0.29 8.66 4.46
C PHE A 100 -0.76 7.33 5.07
N SER A 101 -1.29 6.42 4.27
CA SER A 101 -1.60 5.07 4.74
C SER A 101 -0.69 4.02 4.12
N ILE A 102 -0.21 3.10 4.95
CA ILE A 102 0.61 1.96 4.58
C ILE A 102 -0.12 0.70 5.07
N ARG A 103 -0.62 -0.10 4.14
CA ARG A 103 -1.42 -1.28 4.43
C ARG A 103 -0.62 -2.55 4.18
N TYR A 104 -0.56 -3.43 5.18
CA TYR A 104 0.18 -4.70 5.11
C TYR A 104 -0.61 -5.86 5.73
N PRO A 105 -0.31 -7.12 5.33
CA PRO A 105 -1.07 -8.28 5.77
C PRO A 105 -0.66 -8.75 7.17
N ARG A 106 -1.46 -9.65 7.74
CA ARG A 106 -1.07 -10.52 8.84
C ARG A 106 -0.18 -11.65 8.29
N GLY A 107 0.94 -11.92 8.92
CA GLY A 107 1.80 -13.04 8.56
C GLY A 107 3.27 -12.77 8.81
N ASN A 108 4.08 -13.73 8.41
CA ASN A 108 5.54 -13.61 8.43
C ASN A 108 6.03 -12.90 7.18
N GLY A 109 7.19 -12.26 7.29
CA GLY A 109 7.90 -11.70 6.17
C GLY A 109 8.40 -12.77 5.18
N ILE A 110 8.65 -12.33 3.97
CA ILE A 110 9.12 -13.21 2.87
C ILE A 110 10.59 -12.98 2.52
N MET A 111 11.18 -11.85 2.96
CA MET A 111 12.57 -11.50 2.67
C MET A 111 13.49 -11.86 3.83
N ILE A 112 14.61 -12.52 3.53
CA ILE A 112 15.67 -12.82 4.49
C ILE A 112 16.48 -11.53 4.77
N ASP A 113 16.94 -10.86 3.73
CA ASP A 113 17.79 -9.66 3.80
C ASP A 113 16.98 -8.36 3.59
N TRP A 114 16.02 -8.13 4.48
CA TRP A 114 15.17 -6.94 4.40
C TRP A 114 15.80 -5.66 4.97
N LYS A 115 16.92 -5.78 5.73
CA LYS A 115 17.62 -4.65 6.39
C LYS A 115 18.62 -3.97 5.45
N THR A 116 18.21 -3.56 4.30
CA THR A 116 19.03 -2.73 3.40
C THR A 116 18.93 -1.24 3.75
N PRO A 117 19.79 -0.35 3.24
CA PRO A 117 19.64 1.09 3.41
C PRO A 117 18.26 1.57 2.94
N PHE A 118 17.68 2.53 3.67
CA PHE A 118 16.40 3.14 3.32
C PHE A 118 16.48 3.84 1.96
N LYS A 119 15.41 3.73 1.19
CA LYS A 119 15.25 4.41 -0.10
C LYS A 119 13.92 5.17 -0.10
N GLU A 120 13.96 6.37 -0.63
CA GLU A 120 12.72 7.09 -0.93
C GLU A 120 11.99 6.41 -2.08
N ILE A 121 10.68 6.20 -1.90
CA ILE A 121 9.79 5.76 -2.96
C ILE A 121 9.03 6.97 -3.47
N LYS A 122 9.21 7.30 -4.74
CA LYS A 122 8.44 8.38 -5.36
C LYS A 122 6.95 8.04 -5.29
N ILE A 123 6.18 8.90 -4.62
CA ILE A 123 4.75 8.70 -4.42
C ILE A 123 4.02 8.62 -5.76
N GLY A 124 3.07 7.70 -5.85
CA GLY A 124 2.27 7.47 -7.05
C GLY A 124 3.04 6.79 -8.19
N THR A 125 4.13 6.08 -7.90
CA THR A 125 4.86 5.32 -8.93
C THR A 125 4.79 3.82 -8.70
N GLY A 126 4.33 3.10 -9.72
CA GLY A 126 4.45 1.65 -9.81
C GLY A 126 5.81 1.21 -10.37
N ARG A 127 5.99 -0.10 -10.54
CA ARG A 127 7.20 -0.68 -11.12
C ARG A 127 6.91 -1.95 -11.92
N LEU A 128 7.74 -2.23 -12.91
CA LEU A 128 7.79 -3.53 -13.58
C LEU A 128 8.54 -4.52 -12.67
N ILE A 129 7.91 -5.65 -12.36
CA ILE A 129 8.54 -6.78 -11.65
C ILE A 129 9.13 -7.77 -12.66
N SER A 130 8.35 -8.09 -13.69
CA SER A 130 8.79 -8.98 -14.77
C SER A 130 8.07 -8.65 -16.08
N ASP A 131 8.78 -8.73 -17.19
CA ASP A 131 8.19 -8.54 -18.52
C ASP A 131 7.49 -9.80 -19.02
N GLY A 132 6.60 -9.64 -19.99
CA GLY A 132 5.80 -10.68 -20.63
C GLY A 132 5.19 -10.17 -21.94
N ASP A 133 4.48 -11.07 -22.64
CA ASP A 133 4.12 -10.84 -24.03
C ASP A 133 2.63 -10.47 -24.24
N GLU A 134 1.70 -11.27 -23.70
CA GLU A 134 0.27 -11.15 -24.05
C GLU A 134 -0.60 -10.58 -22.92
N ILE A 135 -0.24 -10.88 -21.66
CA ILE A 135 -1.06 -10.56 -20.50
C ILE A 135 -0.23 -9.73 -19.50
N ALA A 136 -0.80 -8.64 -19.00
CA ALA A 136 -0.23 -7.87 -17.92
C ALA A 136 -1.06 -8.06 -16.62
N VAL A 137 -0.41 -8.49 -15.54
CA VAL A 137 -1.01 -8.57 -14.21
C VAL A 137 -0.54 -7.37 -13.39
N LEU A 138 -1.51 -6.60 -12.89
CA LEU A 138 -1.27 -5.48 -11.99
C LEU A 138 -1.62 -5.91 -10.58
N SER A 139 -0.67 -5.84 -9.68
CA SER A 139 -0.85 -6.17 -8.27
C SER A 139 -0.73 -4.96 -7.36
N ILE A 140 -1.25 -5.08 -6.16
CA ILE A 140 -1.08 -4.12 -5.07
C ILE A 140 -0.70 -4.86 -3.79
N GLY A 141 0.44 -4.48 -3.21
CA GLY A 141 0.93 -5.03 -1.97
C GLY A 141 1.33 -6.52 -2.05
N HIS A 142 1.23 -7.23 -0.95
CA HIS A 142 1.70 -8.61 -0.80
C HIS A 142 1.10 -9.61 -1.79
N ALA A 143 -0.08 -9.32 -2.35
CA ALA A 143 -0.71 -10.15 -3.37
C ALA A 143 0.19 -10.36 -4.59
N GLY A 144 1.08 -9.41 -4.88
CA GLY A 144 2.07 -9.53 -5.94
C GLY A 144 3.03 -10.71 -5.79
N ASN A 145 3.25 -11.20 -4.57
CA ASN A 145 4.11 -12.37 -4.35
C ASN A 145 3.48 -13.65 -4.91
N PHE A 146 2.15 -13.76 -4.88
CA PHE A 146 1.44 -14.90 -5.48
C PHE A 146 1.52 -14.87 -7.02
N VAL A 147 1.54 -13.68 -7.62
CA VAL A 147 1.72 -13.52 -9.07
C VAL A 147 3.07 -14.09 -9.52
N THR A 148 4.13 -13.91 -8.73
CA THR A 148 5.45 -14.50 -9.04
C THR A 148 5.39 -16.03 -9.10
N GLY A 149 4.68 -16.65 -8.15
CA GLY A 149 4.46 -18.10 -8.16
C GLY A 149 3.65 -18.58 -9.36
N ALA A 150 2.52 -17.93 -9.63
CA ALA A 150 1.65 -18.24 -10.77
C ALA A 150 2.39 -18.08 -12.11
N ARG A 151 3.18 -17.02 -12.28
CA ARG A 151 3.99 -16.79 -13.48
C ARG A 151 4.96 -17.94 -13.76
N ASN A 152 5.60 -18.45 -12.72
CA ASN A 152 6.55 -19.57 -12.88
C ASN A 152 5.85 -20.85 -13.32
N GLN A 153 4.59 -21.08 -12.95
CA GLN A 153 3.79 -22.20 -13.41
C GLN A 153 3.34 -22.01 -14.86
N LEU A 154 2.74 -20.86 -15.19
CA LEU A 154 2.27 -20.53 -16.54
C LEU A 154 3.39 -20.56 -17.58
N LYS A 155 4.59 -20.13 -17.20
CA LYS A 155 5.76 -20.21 -18.10
C LYS A 155 6.10 -21.63 -18.55
N LYS A 156 5.83 -22.64 -17.71
CA LYS A 156 6.01 -24.04 -18.08
C LYS A 156 5.00 -24.52 -19.13
N GLU A 157 3.86 -23.82 -19.21
CA GLU A 157 2.78 -24.04 -20.17
C GLU A 157 2.92 -23.18 -21.43
N GLY A 158 4.03 -22.43 -21.56
CA GLY A 158 4.30 -21.54 -22.68
C GLY A 158 3.65 -20.17 -22.59
N ILE A 159 2.99 -19.83 -21.46
CA ILE A 159 2.33 -18.54 -21.24
C ILE A 159 3.27 -17.62 -20.45
N ASN A 160 3.64 -16.49 -21.05
CA ASN A 160 4.56 -15.52 -20.45
C ASN A 160 3.82 -14.23 -20.06
N ILE A 161 3.42 -14.10 -18.79
CA ILE A 161 2.72 -12.92 -18.28
C ILE A 161 3.70 -11.87 -17.78
N ALA A 162 3.39 -10.58 -18.03
CA ALA A 162 4.03 -9.44 -17.36
C ALA A 162 3.45 -9.23 -15.96
N HIS A 163 4.28 -8.73 -15.04
CA HIS A 163 3.83 -8.38 -13.69
C HIS A 163 4.29 -6.97 -13.32
N TYR A 164 3.33 -6.15 -12.93
CA TYR A 164 3.52 -4.79 -12.45
C TYR A 164 3.01 -4.67 -11.01
N ASP A 165 3.84 -4.10 -10.14
CA ASP A 165 3.44 -3.74 -8.77
C ASP A 165 3.07 -2.25 -8.75
N MET A 166 1.80 -1.96 -8.48
CA MET A 166 1.29 -0.58 -8.49
C MET A 166 1.69 0.22 -7.25
N ARG A 167 2.04 -0.43 -6.13
CA ARG A 167 2.43 0.19 -4.86
C ARG A 167 1.41 1.13 -4.24
N PHE A 168 0.76 1.96 -5.06
CA PHE A 168 -0.19 2.98 -4.64
C PHE A 168 -1.54 2.78 -5.30
N VAL A 169 -2.60 2.88 -4.48
CA VAL A 169 -3.98 3.00 -4.98
C VAL A 169 -4.33 4.47 -5.17
N LYS A 170 -3.64 5.36 -4.43
CA LYS A 170 -3.76 6.81 -4.57
C LYS A 170 -2.46 7.51 -4.14
N PRO A 171 -1.90 8.40 -4.99
CA PRO A 171 -2.28 8.56 -6.40
C PRO A 171 -1.90 7.35 -7.25
N LEU A 172 -2.62 7.12 -8.33
CA LEU A 172 -2.29 6.07 -9.31
C LEU A 172 -1.17 6.53 -10.24
N ASP A 173 -0.34 5.59 -10.69
CA ASP A 173 0.64 5.81 -11.76
C ASP A 173 -0.07 5.75 -13.14
N GLU A 174 -0.73 6.83 -13.51
CA GLU A 174 -1.46 6.93 -14.77
C GLU A 174 -0.53 6.76 -15.99
N ASN A 175 0.70 7.25 -15.89
CA ASN A 175 1.69 7.10 -16.96
C ASN A 175 2.07 5.64 -17.19
N LEU A 176 2.25 4.87 -16.11
CA LEU A 176 2.51 3.44 -16.19
C LEU A 176 1.27 2.70 -16.73
N LEU A 177 0.07 3.03 -16.26
CA LEU A 177 -1.16 2.43 -16.75
C LEU A 177 -1.36 2.67 -18.24
N HIS A 178 -1.17 3.90 -18.74
CA HIS A 178 -1.24 4.18 -20.17
C HIS A 178 -0.20 3.40 -21.00
N LYS A 179 1.01 3.21 -20.48
CA LYS A 179 2.02 2.37 -21.16
C LYS A 179 1.60 0.91 -21.22
N ILE A 180 1.04 0.38 -20.13
CA ILE A 180 0.55 -1.00 -20.07
C ILE A 180 -0.59 -1.20 -21.04
N CYS A 181 -1.61 -0.31 -21.04
CA CYS A 181 -2.73 -0.41 -21.97
C CYS A 181 -2.27 -0.35 -23.43
N LYS A 182 -1.32 0.50 -23.79
CA LYS A 182 -0.77 0.55 -25.15
C LYS A 182 -0.02 -0.69 -25.57
N LYS A 183 0.55 -1.44 -24.62
CA LYS A 183 1.33 -2.64 -24.94
C LYS A 183 0.47 -3.91 -25.00
N TYR A 184 -0.59 -3.98 -24.17
CA TYR A 184 -1.36 -5.22 -23.96
C TYR A 184 -2.84 -5.14 -24.37
N LEU A 185 -3.32 -4.01 -24.86
CA LEU A 185 -4.65 -3.77 -25.41
C LEU A 185 -4.56 -3.27 -26.84
#